data_74683cf3782dd429e6e7de28e4f56b83
#
_entry.id   74683cf3782dd429e6e7de28e4f56b83
#
_cell.length_a   1.000
_cell.length_b   1.000
_cell.length_c   1.000
_cell.angle_alpha   90.00
_cell.angle_beta   90.00
_cell.angle_gamma   90.00
#
_symmetry.space_group_name_H-M   'P 1'
#
loop_
_entity.id
_entity.type
_entity.pdbx_description
1 polymer ?
#
loop_
_entity_poly.entity_id
_entity_poly.type
_entity_poly.pdbx_seq_one_letter_code
_entity_poly.pdbx_strand_id
1 'polypeptide(L)'
;MTEDIDIYGQQVPILIRNARVNGKIQEIYLDGTGKIGAVAEKITDHEAEFVLDANRATALPAMCNMHTHAAMELLRGYADDMQLFPWLSTKIWPTEAHLTESDIYAGVKLACLEMIRTGTTAFNDMYFMMEAAADAVEESGIRACLSYCMIDNGDAEKLESEKRAMQATVKNLKARNNERILPGVSPHAVYTVSEEGLRWCAEYAKAENVPLHIHVSETEQEVTDCIAAHGMRPPAWLDKCGVLSPSCIAAHSCWLDADDIRLYAERGVTAVHNPVSNMKLAGNRALPYSEMKAAGVNVALGTDGASSNNDLDMFAEMKTAAILQKFFWNDPTALPATDALQIASRNGFKALGINAGVIAPGYLADIILVGRNPMNVPCFNAESNAVYATNGLAVETTICNGAILMYDGVIPGTEEIMEEAEKAAFALTARAEAANSA
;
A
#
# COMPACT_ATOMS: atom_id res chain seq x y z
N MET A 1 -11.32 11.76 -34.78
CA MET A 1 -11.32 13.06 -34.07
C MET A 1 -12.22 12.84 -32.89
N THR A 2 -11.65 12.40 -31.78
CA THR A 2 -12.30 12.42 -30.48
C THR A 2 -12.11 13.84 -29.99
N GLU A 3 -13.20 14.62 -29.96
CA GLU A 3 -13.22 15.88 -29.21
C GLU A 3 -12.67 15.60 -27.81
N ASP A 4 -11.88 16.51 -27.26
CA ASP A 4 -11.27 16.45 -25.93
C ASP A 4 -12.35 16.33 -24.85
N ILE A 5 -12.88 15.11 -24.66
CA ILE A 5 -13.67 14.81 -23.47
C ILE A 5 -12.66 14.61 -22.38
N ASP A 6 -12.60 15.54 -21.44
CA ASP A 6 -11.83 15.39 -20.22
C ASP A 6 -12.45 14.27 -19.40
N ILE A 7 -11.95 13.03 -19.59
CA ILE A 7 -12.45 11.82 -18.93
C ILE A 7 -11.75 11.55 -17.59
N TYR A 8 -10.69 12.29 -17.29
CA TYR A 8 -9.88 12.06 -16.10
C TYR A 8 -10.62 12.51 -14.83
N GLY A 9 -10.61 11.63 -13.84
CA GLY A 9 -11.20 11.91 -12.53
C GLY A 9 -12.73 11.93 -12.48
N GLN A 10 -13.43 11.73 -13.62
CA GLN A 10 -14.88 11.76 -13.67
C GLN A 10 -15.50 10.37 -13.52
N GLN A 11 -16.54 10.27 -12.68
CA GLN A 11 -17.39 9.08 -12.58
C GLN A 11 -18.55 9.21 -13.57
N VAL A 12 -18.39 8.59 -14.73
CA VAL A 12 -19.42 8.51 -15.76
C VAL A 12 -19.63 7.06 -16.15
N PRO A 13 -20.78 6.68 -16.76
CA PRO A 13 -20.97 5.35 -17.31
C PRO A 13 -19.95 5.04 -18.40
N ILE A 14 -19.13 3.97 -18.20
CA ILE A 14 -18.06 3.56 -19.12
C ILE A 14 -18.34 2.13 -19.60
N LEU A 15 -18.21 1.90 -20.91
CA LEU A 15 -18.19 0.56 -21.48
C LEU A 15 -16.78 0.22 -21.97
N ILE A 16 -16.12 -0.70 -21.28
CA ILE A 16 -14.82 -1.25 -21.67
C ILE A 16 -15.09 -2.47 -22.58
N ARG A 17 -14.67 -2.38 -23.84
CA ARG A 17 -14.82 -3.46 -24.82
C ARG A 17 -13.52 -4.22 -25.02
N ASN A 18 -13.65 -5.44 -25.52
CA ASN A 18 -12.52 -6.29 -25.91
C ASN A 18 -11.49 -6.52 -24.79
N ALA A 19 -11.88 -6.48 -23.51
CA ALA A 19 -11.00 -6.77 -22.39
C ALA A 19 -10.87 -8.29 -22.18
N ARG A 20 -9.68 -8.76 -21.82
CA ARG A 20 -9.47 -10.14 -21.38
C ARG A 20 -9.72 -10.24 -19.88
N VAL A 21 -10.86 -10.79 -19.50
CA VAL A 21 -11.24 -11.03 -18.09
C VAL A 21 -11.24 -12.53 -17.83
N ASN A 22 -10.49 -13.00 -16.85
CA ASN A 22 -10.39 -14.43 -16.50
C ASN A 22 -10.13 -15.34 -17.73
N GLY A 23 -9.25 -14.90 -18.63
CA GLY A 23 -8.86 -15.64 -19.84
C GLY A 23 -9.82 -15.50 -21.04
N LYS A 24 -10.99 -14.90 -20.90
CA LYS A 24 -12.01 -14.71 -21.95
C LYS A 24 -12.06 -13.26 -22.40
N ILE A 25 -12.38 -13.02 -23.68
CA ILE A 25 -12.66 -11.65 -24.16
C ILE A 25 -14.09 -11.31 -23.77
N GLN A 26 -14.24 -10.21 -23.01
CA GLN A 26 -15.50 -9.76 -22.45
C GLN A 26 -15.62 -8.23 -22.52
N GLU A 27 -16.81 -7.73 -22.27
CA GLU A 27 -17.08 -6.31 -22.02
C GLU A 27 -17.31 -6.11 -20.52
N ILE A 28 -16.89 -4.95 -19.99
CA ILE A 28 -17.11 -4.52 -18.62
C ILE A 28 -17.85 -3.19 -18.66
N TYR A 29 -18.97 -3.09 -17.96
CA TYR A 29 -19.73 -1.86 -17.83
C TYR A 29 -19.54 -1.28 -16.42
N LEU A 30 -19.15 -0.02 -16.34
CA LEU A 30 -19.08 0.78 -15.13
C LEU A 30 -20.32 1.68 -15.10
N ASP A 31 -21.02 1.71 -13.97
CA ASP A 31 -22.37 2.28 -13.87
C ASP A 31 -22.41 3.80 -13.63
N GLY A 32 -21.23 4.48 -13.58
CA GLY A 32 -21.12 5.90 -13.27
C GLY A 32 -21.28 6.26 -11.78
N THR A 33 -21.45 5.25 -10.89
CA THR A 33 -21.51 5.46 -9.44
C THR A 33 -20.31 4.84 -8.72
N GLY A 34 -19.24 4.56 -9.45
CA GLY A 34 -18.03 3.94 -8.92
C GLY A 34 -18.05 2.42 -8.92
N LYS A 35 -19.08 1.76 -9.46
CA LYS A 35 -19.23 0.29 -9.42
C LYS A 35 -19.20 -0.35 -10.79
N ILE A 36 -18.85 -1.64 -10.78
CA ILE A 36 -19.01 -2.51 -11.93
C ILE A 36 -20.49 -2.91 -12.00
N GLY A 37 -21.17 -2.49 -13.07
CA GLY A 37 -22.57 -2.81 -13.31
C GLY A 37 -22.77 -4.17 -13.99
N ALA A 38 -21.93 -4.50 -14.98
CA ALA A 38 -22.01 -5.76 -15.71
C ALA A 38 -20.64 -6.24 -16.21
N VAL A 39 -20.50 -7.57 -16.38
CA VAL A 39 -19.38 -8.23 -17.07
C VAL A 39 -19.96 -9.37 -17.93
N ALA A 40 -19.82 -9.29 -19.24
CA ALA A 40 -20.38 -10.28 -20.17
C ALA A 40 -19.59 -10.34 -21.48
N GLU A 41 -19.83 -11.36 -22.33
CA GLU A 41 -19.24 -11.43 -23.67
C GLU A 41 -19.68 -10.24 -24.55
N LYS A 42 -20.93 -9.80 -24.36
CA LYS A 42 -21.52 -8.64 -25.04
C LYS A 42 -22.52 -7.95 -24.10
N ILE A 43 -22.45 -6.62 -24.01
CA ILE A 43 -23.36 -5.79 -23.24
C ILE A 43 -24.09 -4.85 -24.21
N THR A 44 -25.44 -4.92 -24.26
CA THR A 44 -26.27 -4.17 -25.21
C THR A 44 -27.41 -3.41 -24.55
N ASP A 45 -27.62 -3.59 -23.26
CA ASP A 45 -28.75 -3.08 -22.47
C ASP A 45 -28.35 -1.92 -21.53
N HIS A 46 -27.13 -1.40 -21.69
CA HIS A 46 -26.62 -0.27 -20.93
C HIS A 46 -26.13 0.84 -21.86
N GLU A 47 -26.46 2.08 -21.55
CA GLU A 47 -25.92 3.26 -22.22
C GLU A 47 -24.62 3.70 -21.52
N ALA A 48 -23.60 4.02 -22.28
CA ALA A 48 -22.33 4.51 -21.79
C ALA A 48 -22.02 5.88 -22.39
N GLU A 49 -21.55 6.79 -21.56
CA GLU A 49 -21.06 8.11 -22.01
C GLU A 49 -19.69 7.98 -22.69
N PHE A 50 -18.86 7.03 -22.19
CA PHE A 50 -17.56 6.77 -22.76
C PHE A 50 -17.39 5.29 -23.12
N VAL A 51 -16.83 5.02 -24.30
CA VAL A 51 -16.51 3.66 -24.76
C VAL A 51 -15.01 3.53 -24.94
N LEU A 52 -14.38 2.65 -24.15
CA LEU A 52 -12.97 2.33 -24.20
C LEU A 52 -12.78 0.96 -24.88
N ASP A 53 -11.96 0.89 -25.93
CA ASP A 53 -11.52 -0.39 -26.48
C ASP A 53 -10.23 -0.83 -25.79
N ALA A 54 -10.30 -1.89 -25.00
CA ALA A 54 -9.14 -2.45 -24.30
C ALA A 54 -8.16 -3.18 -25.25
N ASN A 55 -8.45 -3.28 -26.54
CA ASN A 55 -7.54 -3.88 -27.54
C ASN A 55 -6.95 -5.23 -27.08
N ARG A 56 -7.75 -6.06 -26.41
CA ARG A 56 -7.40 -7.36 -25.82
C ARG A 56 -6.39 -7.27 -24.65
N ALA A 57 -6.20 -6.09 -24.04
CA ALA A 57 -5.49 -5.95 -22.76
C ALA A 57 -6.11 -6.88 -21.71
N THR A 58 -5.28 -7.33 -20.78
CA THR A 58 -5.77 -8.11 -19.64
C THR A 58 -6.31 -7.15 -18.57
N ALA A 59 -7.60 -7.26 -18.29
CA ALA A 59 -8.21 -6.57 -17.17
C ALA A 59 -7.93 -7.35 -15.89
N LEU A 60 -7.32 -6.69 -14.91
CA LEU A 60 -7.07 -7.21 -13.58
C LEU A 60 -7.71 -6.27 -12.55
N PRO A 61 -8.09 -6.77 -11.36
CA PRO A 61 -8.33 -5.89 -10.22
C PRO A 61 -7.09 -5.03 -9.99
N ALA A 62 -7.28 -3.76 -9.67
CA ALA A 62 -6.17 -2.87 -9.34
C ALA A 62 -5.44 -3.35 -8.08
N MET A 63 -4.19 -2.93 -7.91
CA MET A 63 -3.35 -3.29 -6.77
C MET A 63 -3.71 -2.45 -5.54
N CYS A 64 -3.47 -3.02 -4.36
CA CYS A 64 -3.66 -2.39 -3.05
C CYS A 64 -2.35 -2.52 -2.26
N ASN A 65 -1.60 -1.45 -2.12
CA ASN A 65 -0.32 -1.41 -1.43
C ASN A 65 -0.54 -1.22 0.08
N MET A 66 -0.34 -2.26 0.87
CA MET A 66 -0.78 -2.32 2.26
C MET A 66 0.23 -1.81 3.28
N HIS A 67 1.39 -1.37 2.84
CA HIS A 67 2.38 -0.71 3.69
C HIS A 67 3.24 0.22 2.88
N THR A 68 3.16 1.51 3.19
CA THR A 68 3.97 2.57 2.60
C THR A 68 4.40 3.60 3.64
N HIS A 69 5.43 4.38 3.26
CA HIS A 69 5.78 5.67 3.80
C HIS A 69 5.84 6.64 2.60
N ALA A 70 4.65 6.99 2.10
CA ALA A 70 4.49 7.54 0.74
C ALA A 70 5.34 8.80 0.49
N ALA A 71 5.48 9.70 1.47
CA ALA A 71 6.31 10.90 1.30
C ALA A 71 7.83 10.60 1.21
N MET A 72 8.27 9.38 1.55
CA MET A 72 9.67 8.95 1.35
C MET A 72 10.08 8.82 -0.12
N GLU A 73 9.16 9.06 -1.05
CA GLU A 73 9.51 9.27 -2.46
C GLU A 73 10.59 10.34 -2.63
N LEU A 74 10.57 11.38 -1.79
CA LEU A 74 11.60 12.42 -1.79
C LEU A 74 12.99 11.92 -1.35
N LEU A 75 13.09 10.74 -0.78
CA LEU A 75 14.33 10.12 -0.28
C LEU A 75 14.76 8.89 -1.08
N ARG A 76 14.16 8.67 -2.25
CA ARG A 76 14.52 7.58 -3.17
C ARG A 76 16.01 7.65 -3.54
N GLY A 77 16.78 6.59 -3.23
CA GLY A 77 18.22 6.54 -3.51
C GLY A 77 19.08 7.49 -2.66
N TYR A 78 18.51 8.16 -1.65
CA TYR A 78 19.27 9.08 -0.77
C TYR A 78 20.30 8.35 0.09
N ALA A 79 19.99 7.14 0.56
CA ALA A 79 20.88 6.36 1.41
C ALA A 79 20.62 4.87 1.23
N ASP A 80 21.39 4.23 0.36
CA ASP A 80 21.32 2.80 0.07
C ASP A 80 22.45 2.01 0.77
N ASP A 81 22.36 0.66 0.73
CA ASP A 81 23.41 -0.29 1.14
C ASP A 81 23.79 -0.17 2.63
N MET A 82 22.81 0.06 3.51
CA MET A 82 22.98 0.18 4.95
C MET A 82 22.09 -0.81 5.71
N GLN A 83 22.50 -1.16 6.94
CA GLN A 83 21.64 -1.90 7.87
C GLN A 83 20.54 -0.99 8.42
N LEU A 84 19.36 -1.54 8.78
CA LEU A 84 18.18 -0.80 9.20
C LEU A 84 18.45 0.26 10.29
N PHE A 85 19.00 -0.11 11.45
CA PHE A 85 19.18 0.85 12.55
C PHE A 85 20.22 1.94 12.26
N PRO A 86 21.41 1.67 11.71
CA PRO A 86 22.32 2.71 11.21
C PRO A 86 21.69 3.61 10.16
N TRP A 87 20.92 3.04 9.22
CA TRP A 87 20.23 3.78 8.19
C TRP A 87 19.20 4.74 8.78
N LEU A 88 18.31 4.27 9.66
CA LEU A 88 17.33 5.11 10.35
C LEU A 88 17.99 6.23 11.15
N SER A 89 18.95 5.87 12.03
CA SER A 89 19.50 6.81 13.02
C SER A 89 20.47 7.85 12.44
N THR A 90 21.16 7.54 11.33
CA THR A 90 22.18 8.43 10.76
C THR A 90 21.76 9.14 9.48
N LYS A 91 20.70 8.67 8.81
CA LYS A 91 20.24 9.20 7.52
C LYS A 91 18.77 9.64 7.55
N ILE A 92 17.87 8.73 7.89
CA ILE A 92 16.43 8.98 7.70
C ILE A 92 15.91 9.92 8.78
N TRP A 93 15.94 9.55 10.06
CA TRP A 93 15.41 10.39 11.14
C TRP A 93 16.01 11.81 11.20
N PRO A 94 17.36 12.00 11.02
CA PRO A 94 17.91 13.34 10.93
C PRO A 94 17.36 14.16 9.76
N THR A 95 17.02 13.54 8.62
CA THR A 95 16.45 14.22 7.48
C THR A 95 14.96 14.49 7.68
N GLU A 96 14.21 13.52 8.18
CA GLU A 96 12.78 13.63 8.49
C GLU A 96 12.46 14.72 9.52
N ALA A 97 13.38 15.00 10.45
CA ALA A 97 13.23 16.09 11.39
C ALA A 97 13.09 17.48 10.75
N HIS A 98 13.38 17.61 9.45
CA HIS A 98 13.30 18.84 8.68
C HIS A 98 12.14 18.84 7.64
N LEU A 99 11.27 17.84 7.69
CA LEU A 99 10.08 17.77 6.82
C LEU A 99 9.12 18.91 7.11
N THR A 100 8.50 19.41 6.06
CA THR A 100 7.41 20.40 6.10
C THR A 100 6.16 19.82 5.45
N GLU A 101 5.00 20.43 5.67
CA GLU A 101 3.74 20.04 5.02
C GLU A 101 3.85 20.06 3.49
N SER A 102 4.60 21.01 2.93
CA SER A 102 4.82 21.06 1.48
C SER A 102 5.69 19.91 0.96
N ASP A 103 6.66 19.44 1.74
CA ASP A 103 7.44 18.25 1.39
C ASP A 103 6.56 16.99 1.40
N ILE A 104 5.72 16.84 2.44
CA ILE A 104 4.78 15.71 2.53
C ILE A 104 3.82 15.72 1.34
N TYR A 105 3.23 16.88 1.02
CA TYR A 105 2.35 17.00 -0.14
C TYR A 105 3.05 16.60 -1.44
N ALA A 106 4.24 17.14 -1.71
CA ALA A 106 4.98 16.84 -2.94
C ALA A 106 5.40 15.36 -3.02
N GLY A 107 5.90 14.79 -1.94
CA GLY A 107 6.29 13.38 -1.88
C GLY A 107 5.11 12.44 -2.07
N VAL A 108 3.99 12.67 -1.38
CA VAL A 108 2.79 11.86 -1.54
C VAL A 108 2.17 12.02 -2.94
N LYS A 109 2.24 13.23 -3.52
CA LYS A 109 1.78 13.46 -4.89
C LYS A 109 2.58 12.63 -5.90
N LEU A 110 3.91 12.56 -5.73
CA LEU A 110 4.78 11.71 -6.56
C LEU A 110 4.48 10.22 -6.32
N ALA A 111 4.28 9.80 -5.08
CA ALA A 111 3.88 8.43 -4.75
C ALA A 111 2.55 8.03 -5.42
N CYS A 112 1.55 8.92 -5.37
CA CYS A 112 0.28 8.70 -6.06
C CYS A 112 0.47 8.58 -7.58
N LEU A 113 1.31 9.43 -8.17
CA LEU A 113 1.64 9.37 -9.60
C LEU A 113 2.25 8.02 -9.98
N GLU A 114 3.26 7.55 -9.24
CA GLU A 114 3.90 6.25 -9.48
C GLU A 114 2.93 5.09 -9.28
N MET A 115 2.15 5.10 -8.20
CA MET A 115 1.15 4.07 -7.92
C MET A 115 0.08 4.01 -9.02
N ILE A 116 -0.45 5.13 -9.48
CA ILE A 116 -1.41 5.18 -10.61
C ILE A 116 -0.74 4.65 -11.88
N ARG A 117 0.51 5.08 -12.15
CA ARG A 117 1.27 4.66 -13.34
C ARG A 117 1.51 3.16 -13.38
N THR A 118 1.65 2.52 -12.23
CA THR A 118 1.94 1.09 -12.07
C THR A 118 0.70 0.27 -11.69
N GLY A 119 -0.50 0.87 -11.64
CA GLY A 119 -1.77 0.17 -11.49
C GLY A 119 -2.21 -0.09 -10.04
N THR A 120 -1.72 0.68 -9.10
CA THR A 120 -2.19 0.68 -7.70
C THR A 120 -3.25 1.77 -7.52
N THR A 121 -4.41 1.43 -6.92
CA THR A 121 -5.51 2.36 -6.68
C THR A 121 -5.82 2.60 -5.21
N ALA A 122 -5.19 1.84 -4.32
CA ALA A 122 -5.32 2.02 -2.88
C ALA A 122 -3.98 1.76 -2.18
N PHE A 123 -3.69 2.53 -1.14
CA PHE A 123 -2.52 2.29 -0.29
C PHE A 123 -2.83 2.55 1.19
N ASN A 124 -2.02 1.95 2.07
CA ASN A 124 -2.08 2.13 3.51
C ASN A 124 -0.76 2.76 3.98
N ASP A 125 -0.84 4.00 4.46
CA ASP A 125 0.30 4.83 4.78
C ASP A 125 0.48 5.05 6.28
N MET A 126 1.72 5.12 6.69
CA MET A 126 2.15 5.43 8.05
C MET A 126 3.21 6.53 7.96
N TYR A 127 2.85 7.78 8.28
CA TYR A 127 3.81 8.87 8.26
C TYR A 127 3.38 10.07 9.10
N PHE A 128 3.84 11.26 8.77
CA PHE A 128 3.59 12.53 9.49
C PHE A 128 2.75 13.49 8.65
N MET A 129 2.15 14.51 9.28
CA MET A 129 1.42 15.60 8.59
C MET A 129 0.38 15.07 7.59
N MET A 130 -0.45 14.12 8.03
CA MET A 130 -1.37 13.37 7.17
C MET A 130 -2.45 14.23 6.48
N GLU A 131 -2.69 15.43 6.95
CA GLU A 131 -3.57 16.40 6.29
C GLU A 131 -3.01 16.82 4.92
N ALA A 132 -1.70 17.10 4.84
CA ALA A 132 -1.03 17.41 3.57
C ALA A 132 -0.99 16.18 2.64
N ALA A 133 -0.78 14.99 3.20
CA ALA A 133 -0.91 13.73 2.45
C ALA A 133 -2.32 13.56 1.88
N ALA A 134 -3.35 13.88 2.65
CA ALA A 134 -4.74 13.79 2.22
C ALA A 134 -5.07 14.75 1.06
N ASP A 135 -4.52 15.98 1.06
CA ASP A 135 -4.66 16.91 -0.06
C ASP A 135 -4.12 16.31 -1.35
N ALA A 136 -2.92 15.72 -1.32
CA ALA A 136 -2.31 15.06 -2.47
C ALA A 136 -3.14 13.86 -2.97
N VAL A 137 -3.68 13.05 -2.04
CA VAL A 137 -4.54 11.89 -2.35
C VAL A 137 -5.85 12.33 -2.98
N GLU A 138 -6.50 13.37 -2.44
CA GLU A 138 -7.76 13.91 -2.99
C GLU A 138 -7.61 14.35 -4.43
N GLU A 139 -6.56 15.12 -4.72
CA GLU A 139 -6.26 15.62 -6.07
C GLU A 139 -5.86 14.51 -7.04
N SER A 140 -5.17 13.47 -6.55
CA SER A 140 -4.72 12.36 -7.41
C SER A 140 -5.85 11.38 -7.77
N GLY A 141 -6.95 11.39 -7.02
CA GLY A 141 -8.08 10.51 -7.28
C GLY A 141 -7.93 9.08 -6.75
N ILE A 142 -6.77 8.71 -6.20
CA ILE A 142 -6.48 7.40 -5.58
C ILE A 142 -7.14 7.26 -4.20
N ARG A 143 -7.17 6.05 -3.65
CA ARG A 143 -7.61 5.77 -2.28
C ARG A 143 -6.42 5.65 -1.33
N ALA A 144 -6.57 6.12 -0.09
CA ALA A 144 -5.57 5.88 0.95
C ALA A 144 -6.20 5.66 2.32
N CYS A 145 -5.59 4.77 3.11
CA CYS A 145 -5.71 4.76 4.56
C CYS A 145 -4.50 5.51 5.11
N LEU A 146 -4.74 6.66 5.75
CA LEU A 146 -3.69 7.57 6.22
C LEU A 146 -3.62 7.53 7.74
N SER A 147 -2.45 7.19 8.28
CA SER A 147 -2.23 7.02 9.71
C SER A 147 -1.07 7.86 10.19
N TYR A 148 -1.31 8.72 11.19
CA TYR A 148 -0.23 9.41 11.89
C TYR A 148 0.65 8.41 12.63
N CYS A 149 1.97 8.51 12.44
CA CYS A 149 2.96 7.63 13.03
C CYS A 149 3.34 8.09 14.44
N MET A 150 2.84 7.40 15.48
CA MET A 150 3.17 7.69 16.87
C MET A 150 4.53 7.11 17.27
N ILE A 151 5.40 7.94 17.83
CA ILE A 151 6.71 7.56 18.40
C ILE A 151 6.93 8.33 19.72
N ASP A 152 6.72 7.71 20.89
CA ASP A 152 6.90 8.36 22.19
C ASP A 152 8.27 8.06 22.83
N ASN A 153 8.94 6.97 22.45
CA ASN A 153 10.21 6.51 23.02
C ASN A 153 10.18 6.37 24.57
N GLY A 154 9.01 6.13 25.17
CA GLY A 154 8.83 6.04 26.62
C GLY A 154 8.81 7.37 27.35
N ASP A 155 8.76 8.50 26.66
CA ASP A 155 8.63 9.84 27.23
C ASP A 155 7.14 10.19 27.42
N ALA A 156 6.73 10.42 28.66
CA ALA A 156 5.33 10.67 29.01
C ALA A 156 4.79 12.02 28.46
N GLU A 157 5.64 13.07 28.40
CA GLU A 157 5.21 14.35 27.83
C GLU A 157 5.05 14.24 26.31
N LYS A 158 5.99 13.55 25.68
CA LYS A 158 5.91 13.24 24.25
C LYS A 158 4.66 12.40 23.94
N LEU A 159 4.37 11.35 24.72
CA LEU A 159 3.19 10.52 24.55
C LEU A 159 1.91 11.37 24.54
N GLU A 160 1.76 12.34 25.45
CA GLU A 160 0.58 13.20 25.47
C GLU A 160 0.50 14.13 24.24
N SER A 161 1.63 14.57 23.69
CA SER A 161 1.63 15.33 22.43
C SER A 161 1.28 14.45 21.22
N GLU A 162 1.80 13.23 21.16
CA GLU A 162 1.52 12.25 20.13
C GLU A 162 0.03 11.82 20.10
N LYS A 163 -0.56 11.60 21.29
CA LYS A 163 -2.00 11.33 21.43
C LYS A 163 -2.84 12.48 20.83
N ARG A 164 -2.51 13.74 21.15
CA ARG A 164 -3.22 14.90 20.59
C ARG A 164 -3.06 15.02 19.09
N ALA A 165 -1.86 14.79 18.55
CA ALA A 165 -1.61 14.83 17.11
C ALA A 165 -2.43 13.76 16.37
N MET A 166 -2.42 12.52 16.86
CA MET A 166 -3.20 11.44 16.28
C MET A 166 -4.72 11.71 16.34
N GLN A 167 -5.22 12.22 17.48
CA GLN A 167 -6.63 12.59 17.60
C GLN A 167 -7.03 13.69 16.61
N ALA A 168 -6.18 14.71 16.46
CA ALA A 168 -6.39 15.78 15.49
C ALA A 168 -6.44 15.23 14.06
N THR A 169 -5.45 14.41 13.69
CA THR A 169 -5.38 13.77 12.37
C THR A 169 -6.63 12.94 12.07
N VAL A 170 -7.01 12.01 12.94
CA VAL A 170 -8.21 11.17 12.72
C VAL A 170 -9.47 12.03 12.58
N LYS A 171 -9.63 13.04 13.44
CA LYS A 171 -10.76 13.97 13.37
C LYS A 171 -10.79 14.77 12.06
N ASN A 172 -9.63 15.31 11.65
CA ASN A 172 -9.53 16.15 10.45
C ASN A 172 -9.75 15.33 9.17
N LEU A 173 -9.19 14.11 9.09
CA LEU A 173 -9.42 13.21 7.97
C LEU A 173 -10.90 12.79 7.85
N LYS A 174 -11.57 12.47 8.97
CA LYS A 174 -13.01 12.19 8.98
C LYS A 174 -13.85 13.39 8.52
N ALA A 175 -13.44 14.60 8.89
CA ALA A 175 -14.15 15.82 8.53
C ALA A 175 -14.12 16.14 7.02
N ARG A 176 -13.18 15.56 6.25
CA ARG A 176 -13.13 15.68 4.78
C ARG A 176 -14.35 15.07 4.10
N ASN A 177 -14.99 14.08 4.74
CA ASN A 177 -16.14 13.36 4.19
C ASN A 177 -15.88 12.81 2.77
N ASN A 178 -14.65 12.33 2.53
CA ASN A 178 -14.21 11.73 1.28
C ASN A 178 -14.05 10.23 1.47
N GLU A 179 -14.87 9.42 0.81
CA GLU A 179 -14.87 7.96 0.93
C GLU A 179 -13.57 7.28 0.45
N ARG A 180 -12.71 8.00 -0.28
CA ARG A 180 -11.41 7.52 -0.74
C ARG A 180 -10.32 7.71 0.31
N ILE A 181 -10.57 8.48 1.38
CA ILE A 181 -9.62 8.73 2.46
C ILE A 181 -10.12 8.08 3.74
N LEU A 182 -9.43 7.06 4.18
CA LEU A 182 -9.68 6.35 5.43
C LEU A 182 -8.69 6.84 6.49
N PRO A 183 -9.13 7.32 7.65
CA PRO A 183 -8.21 7.56 8.76
C PRO A 183 -7.78 6.23 9.39
N GLY A 184 -6.52 6.17 9.84
CA GLY A 184 -5.98 5.06 10.62
C GLY A 184 -5.26 5.53 11.88
N VAL A 185 -4.89 4.58 12.73
CA VAL A 185 -4.07 4.77 13.93
C VAL A 185 -2.80 3.97 13.76
N SER A 186 -1.62 4.57 14.00
CA SER A 186 -0.36 3.88 13.78
C SER A 186 0.66 4.12 14.90
N PRO A 187 0.72 3.23 15.91
CA PRO A 187 1.93 3.12 16.73
C PRO A 187 3.05 2.54 15.86
N HIS A 188 4.22 3.19 15.82
CA HIS A 188 5.32 2.82 14.91
C HIS A 188 5.75 1.36 15.08
N ALA A 189 6.25 0.98 16.27
CA ALA A 189 6.76 -0.37 16.56
C ALA A 189 6.85 -0.61 18.08
N VAL A 190 7.05 -1.86 18.48
CA VAL A 190 7.18 -2.25 19.89
C VAL A 190 8.38 -1.61 20.61
N TYR A 191 9.39 -1.16 19.87
CA TYR A 191 10.63 -0.58 20.43
C TYR A 191 10.64 0.95 20.44
N THR A 192 9.64 1.61 19.85
CA THR A 192 9.53 3.07 19.80
C THR A 192 8.29 3.60 20.48
N VAL A 193 7.35 2.71 20.88
CA VAL A 193 6.11 3.11 21.54
C VAL A 193 5.98 2.40 22.87
N SER A 194 5.73 3.17 23.93
CA SER A 194 5.56 2.68 25.29
C SER A 194 4.34 1.75 25.41
N GLU A 195 4.29 0.92 26.48
CA GLU A 195 3.11 0.10 26.79
C GLU A 195 1.84 0.94 26.89
N GLU A 196 1.92 2.11 27.53
CA GLU A 196 0.79 3.03 27.64
C GLU A 196 0.35 3.54 26.26
N GLY A 197 1.29 3.91 25.39
CA GLY A 197 1.04 4.35 24.01
C GLY A 197 0.36 3.25 23.19
N LEU A 198 0.86 2.01 23.25
CA LEU A 198 0.29 0.86 22.57
C LEU A 198 -1.15 0.59 23.01
N ARG A 199 -1.41 0.57 24.32
CA ARG A 199 -2.76 0.37 24.87
C ARG A 199 -3.71 1.48 24.44
N TRP A 200 -3.25 2.71 24.54
CA TRP A 200 -4.05 3.86 24.13
C TRP A 200 -4.40 3.80 22.63
N CYS A 201 -3.43 3.48 21.75
CA CYS A 201 -3.68 3.31 20.32
C CYS A 201 -4.72 2.22 20.04
N ALA A 202 -4.63 1.08 20.73
CA ALA A 202 -5.59 -0.02 20.58
C ALA A 202 -7.00 0.39 20.98
N GLU A 203 -7.15 1.06 22.12
CA GLU A 203 -8.45 1.56 22.61
C GLU A 203 -9.01 2.64 21.69
N TYR A 204 -8.16 3.58 21.25
CA TYR A 204 -8.56 4.68 20.39
C TYR A 204 -8.98 4.19 18.99
N ALA A 205 -8.21 3.30 18.37
CA ALA A 205 -8.56 2.70 17.07
C ALA A 205 -9.91 1.99 17.14
N LYS A 206 -10.16 1.24 18.23
CA LYS A 206 -11.43 0.55 18.46
C LYS A 206 -12.59 1.55 18.67
N ALA A 207 -12.38 2.61 19.45
CA ALA A 207 -13.40 3.63 19.73
C ALA A 207 -13.78 4.40 18.46
N GLU A 208 -12.80 4.73 17.63
CA GLU A 208 -12.98 5.44 16.38
C GLU A 208 -13.43 4.55 15.22
N ASN A 209 -13.39 3.21 15.40
CA ASN A 209 -13.66 2.19 14.37
C ASN A 209 -12.79 2.39 13.12
N VAL A 210 -11.47 2.48 13.33
CA VAL A 210 -10.48 2.68 12.26
C VAL A 210 -9.41 1.58 12.30
N PRO A 211 -8.68 1.31 11.18
CA PRO A 211 -7.54 0.40 11.16
C PRO A 211 -6.43 0.83 12.13
N LEU A 212 -5.70 -0.17 12.64
CA LEU A 212 -4.46 0.03 13.39
C LEU A 212 -3.31 -0.59 12.59
N HIS A 213 -2.32 0.22 12.24
CA HIS A 213 -1.17 -0.17 11.41
C HIS A 213 0.12 -0.09 12.24
N ILE A 214 0.97 -1.12 12.21
CA ILE A 214 2.18 -1.23 13.05
C ILE A 214 3.23 -2.13 12.39
N HIS A 215 4.54 -1.82 12.56
CA HIS A 215 5.63 -2.74 12.22
C HIS A 215 5.75 -3.83 13.28
N VAL A 216 5.87 -5.09 12.86
CA VAL A 216 5.92 -6.23 13.80
C VAL A 216 6.92 -7.27 13.33
N SER A 217 7.85 -7.63 14.21
CA SER A 217 8.79 -8.74 14.00
C SER A 217 9.51 -8.66 12.65
N GLU A 218 9.97 -7.46 12.32
CA GLU A 218 10.71 -7.21 11.08
C GLU A 218 12.10 -7.85 11.14
N THR A 219 12.80 -7.66 12.27
CA THR A 219 14.17 -8.13 12.46
C THR A 219 14.30 -9.10 13.63
N GLU A 220 15.35 -9.93 13.61
CA GLU A 220 15.70 -10.79 14.75
C GLU A 220 16.02 -9.98 16.01
N GLN A 221 16.64 -8.82 15.83
CA GLN A 221 16.98 -7.91 16.93
C GLN A 221 15.72 -7.40 17.65
N GLU A 222 14.69 -6.97 16.91
CA GLU A 222 13.40 -6.56 17.50
C GLU A 222 12.81 -7.66 18.38
N VAL A 223 12.79 -8.91 17.88
CA VAL A 223 12.27 -10.05 18.64
C VAL A 223 13.08 -10.29 19.90
N THR A 224 14.42 -10.28 19.79
CA THR A 224 15.33 -10.52 20.92
C THR A 224 15.17 -9.45 21.99
N ASP A 225 15.12 -8.18 21.59
CA ASP A 225 15.00 -7.03 22.49
C ASP A 225 13.62 -7.01 23.18
N CYS A 226 12.55 -7.34 22.45
CA CYS A 226 11.21 -7.44 23.03
C CYS A 226 11.13 -8.56 24.08
N ILE A 227 11.73 -9.73 23.82
CA ILE A 227 11.82 -10.81 24.80
C ILE A 227 12.63 -10.38 26.03
N ALA A 228 13.74 -9.70 25.85
CA ALA A 228 14.56 -9.21 26.94
C ALA A 228 13.84 -8.15 27.80
N ALA A 229 13.09 -7.25 27.18
CA ALA A 229 12.38 -6.17 27.87
C ALA A 229 11.07 -6.65 28.54
N HIS A 230 10.32 -7.53 27.89
CA HIS A 230 8.94 -7.86 28.29
C HIS A 230 8.71 -9.34 28.62
N GLY A 231 9.71 -10.21 28.42
CA GLY A 231 9.60 -11.66 28.58
C GLY A 231 8.70 -12.34 27.52
N MET A 232 8.39 -11.65 26.43
CA MET A 232 7.44 -12.06 25.39
C MET A 232 7.95 -11.66 24.02
N ARG A 233 7.55 -12.42 22.99
CA ARG A 233 7.75 -12.06 21.59
C ARG A 233 6.83 -10.88 21.20
N PRO A 234 7.15 -10.09 20.15
CA PRO A 234 6.36 -8.93 19.76
C PRO A 234 4.85 -9.20 19.59
N PRO A 235 4.38 -10.27 18.89
CA PRO A 235 2.94 -10.53 18.81
C PRO A 235 2.28 -10.78 20.14
N ALA A 236 2.90 -11.57 21.04
CA ALA A 236 2.36 -11.84 22.37
C ALA A 236 2.31 -10.59 23.25
N TRP A 237 3.30 -9.71 23.14
CA TRP A 237 3.32 -8.42 23.82
C TRP A 237 2.21 -7.49 23.30
N LEU A 238 2.06 -7.39 21.97
CA LEU A 238 1.01 -6.60 21.34
C LEU A 238 -0.39 -7.09 21.66
N ASP A 239 -0.59 -8.41 21.76
CA ASP A 239 -1.87 -9.00 22.20
C ASP A 239 -2.18 -8.61 23.64
N LYS A 240 -1.20 -8.69 24.54
CA LYS A 240 -1.34 -8.23 25.95
C LYS A 240 -1.68 -6.74 26.04
N CYS A 241 -1.18 -5.91 25.11
CA CYS A 241 -1.52 -4.50 25.00
C CYS A 241 -2.87 -4.24 24.32
N GLY A 242 -3.54 -5.25 23.77
CA GLY A 242 -4.83 -5.13 23.09
C GLY A 242 -4.73 -4.68 21.64
N VAL A 243 -3.53 -4.61 21.06
CA VAL A 243 -3.26 -4.15 19.68
C VAL A 243 -3.76 -5.15 18.64
N LEU A 244 -3.57 -6.45 18.90
CA LEU A 244 -3.99 -7.48 17.94
C LEU A 244 -5.50 -7.59 17.88
N SER A 245 -6.06 -7.33 16.72
CA SER A 245 -7.50 -7.29 16.47
C SER A 245 -7.78 -7.50 14.97
N PRO A 246 -9.04 -7.70 14.54
CA PRO A 246 -9.38 -7.80 13.12
C PRO A 246 -9.05 -6.53 12.30
N SER A 247 -8.89 -5.38 12.95
CA SER A 247 -8.46 -4.12 12.31
C SER A 247 -6.95 -3.90 12.36
N CYS A 248 -6.17 -4.80 12.96
CA CYS A 248 -4.72 -4.70 13.03
C CYS A 248 -4.08 -5.14 11.70
N ILE A 249 -3.23 -4.26 11.16
CA ILE A 249 -2.41 -4.46 9.97
C ILE A 249 -0.95 -4.46 10.42
N ALA A 250 -0.33 -5.65 10.41
CA ALA A 250 1.02 -5.89 10.92
C ALA A 250 2.02 -5.97 9.76
N ALA A 251 2.78 -4.90 9.54
CA ALA A 251 3.81 -4.82 8.50
C ALA A 251 5.00 -5.72 8.82
N HIS A 252 5.66 -6.21 7.78
CA HIS A 252 6.80 -7.13 7.75
C HIS A 252 6.46 -8.55 8.22
N SER A 253 6.23 -8.77 9.51
CA SER A 253 5.85 -10.08 10.07
C SER A 253 6.77 -11.23 9.63
N CYS A 254 8.09 -10.95 9.54
CA CYS A 254 9.09 -11.89 9.02
C CYS A 254 9.51 -12.92 10.09
N TRP A 255 9.79 -12.44 11.30
CA TRP A 255 10.34 -13.25 12.39
C TRP A 255 9.28 -13.81 13.33
N LEU A 256 8.25 -14.46 12.74
CA LEU A 256 7.19 -15.14 13.49
C LEU A 256 7.48 -16.63 13.69
N ASP A 257 7.00 -17.17 14.79
CA ASP A 257 6.94 -18.62 15.03
C ASP A 257 5.50 -19.16 14.94
N ALA A 258 5.31 -20.45 15.20
CA ALA A 258 4.01 -21.10 15.07
C ALA A 258 2.97 -20.54 16.07
N ASP A 259 3.39 -20.12 17.27
CA ASP A 259 2.51 -19.56 18.30
C ASP A 259 2.07 -18.15 17.91
N ASP A 260 2.98 -17.36 17.33
CA ASP A 260 2.68 -16.02 16.79
C ASP A 260 1.66 -16.10 15.64
N ILE A 261 1.83 -17.06 14.72
CA ILE A 261 0.92 -17.29 13.58
C ILE A 261 -0.47 -17.71 14.08
N ARG A 262 -0.52 -18.62 15.07
CA ARG A 262 -1.78 -19.01 15.68
C ARG A 262 -2.49 -17.82 16.33
N LEU A 263 -1.76 -16.96 17.03
CA LEU A 263 -2.29 -15.78 17.66
C LEU A 263 -2.85 -14.79 16.61
N TYR A 264 -2.15 -14.58 15.50
CA TYR A 264 -2.66 -13.77 14.38
C TYR A 264 -3.97 -14.32 13.81
N ALA A 265 -4.05 -15.63 13.62
CA ALA A 265 -5.29 -16.28 13.16
C ALA A 265 -6.45 -16.10 14.15
N GLU A 266 -6.20 -16.30 15.44
CA GLU A 266 -7.20 -16.15 16.51
C GLU A 266 -7.71 -14.70 16.64
N ARG A 267 -6.85 -13.71 16.41
CA ARG A 267 -7.18 -12.29 16.51
C ARG A 267 -7.65 -11.68 15.18
N GLY A 268 -7.54 -12.41 14.07
CA GLY A 268 -7.94 -11.94 12.74
C GLY A 268 -7.02 -10.87 12.17
N VAL A 269 -5.76 -10.83 12.56
CA VAL A 269 -4.74 -9.87 12.10
C VAL A 269 -4.48 -10.04 10.61
N THR A 270 -4.28 -8.92 9.90
CA THR A 270 -3.72 -8.94 8.55
C THR A 270 -2.21 -8.73 8.61
N ALA A 271 -1.44 -9.69 8.10
CA ALA A 271 0.00 -9.57 7.93
C ALA A 271 0.32 -8.94 6.57
N VAL A 272 1.31 -8.04 6.51
CA VAL A 272 1.74 -7.43 5.25
C VAL A 272 3.17 -7.87 4.93
N HIS A 273 3.35 -8.50 3.78
CA HIS A 273 4.65 -8.91 3.27
C HIS A 273 5.30 -7.76 2.50
N ASN A 274 6.55 -7.43 2.84
CA ASN A 274 7.34 -6.36 2.22
C ASN A 274 8.68 -6.93 1.71
N PRO A 275 8.64 -7.84 0.69
CA PRO A 275 9.80 -8.66 0.36
C PRO A 275 11.01 -7.86 -0.14
N VAL A 276 10.83 -6.84 -0.98
CA VAL A 276 11.96 -6.08 -1.53
C VAL A 276 12.69 -5.31 -0.42
N SER A 277 11.96 -4.55 0.40
CA SER A 277 12.55 -3.82 1.54
C SER A 277 13.25 -4.78 2.52
N ASN A 278 12.59 -5.87 2.94
CA ASN A 278 13.19 -6.84 3.84
C ASN A 278 14.46 -7.51 3.28
N MET A 279 14.49 -7.78 1.97
CA MET A 279 15.69 -8.32 1.31
C MET A 279 16.80 -7.28 1.19
N LYS A 280 16.48 -6.04 0.80
CA LYS A 280 17.43 -4.94 0.63
C LYS A 280 18.09 -4.56 1.95
N LEU A 281 17.32 -4.55 3.05
CA LEU A 281 17.81 -4.31 4.40
C LEU A 281 18.46 -5.55 5.06
N ALA A 282 18.60 -6.64 4.30
CA ALA A 282 19.20 -7.90 4.74
C ALA A 282 18.52 -8.49 6.00
N GLY A 283 17.20 -8.43 6.10
CA GLY A 283 16.40 -8.95 7.22
C GLY A 283 16.53 -10.47 7.46
N ASN A 284 17.18 -11.17 6.52
CA ASN A 284 17.60 -12.58 6.59
C ASN A 284 16.46 -13.57 6.89
N ARG A 285 15.20 -13.14 6.71
CA ARG A 285 14.02 -14.00 6.87
C ARG A 285 12.88 -13.55 5.96
N ALA A 286 12.15 -14.52 5.39
CA ALA A 286 10.91 -14.27 4.66
C ALA A 286 9.71 -14.48 5.57
N LEU A 287 8.64 -13.70 5.38
CA LEU A 287 7.35 -13.93 6.00
C LEU A 287 6.90 -15.39 5.78
N PRO A 288 6.41 -16.13 6.79
CA PRO A 288 6.01 -17.54 6.67
C PRO A 288 4.63 -17.70 6.01
N TYR A 289 4.56 -17.40 4.69
CA TYR A 289 3.30 -17.33 3.94
C TYR A 289 2.49 -18.63 3.98
N SER A 290 3.15 -19.78 3.75
CA SER A 290 2.45 -21.08 3.66
C SER A 290 1.78 -21.46 4.98
N GLU A 291 2.48 -21.23 6.09
CA GLU A 291 1.98 -21.48 7.45
C GLU A 291 0.84 -20.52 7.81
N MET A 292 0.98 -19.22 7.47
CA MET A 292 -0.05 -18.22 7.67
C MET A 292 -1.32 -18.54 6.87
N LYS A 293 -1.16 -18.91 5.60
CA LYS A 293 -2.29 -19.32 4.74
C LYS A 293 -2.99 -20.55 5.32
N ALA A 294 -2.24 -21.55 5.76
CA ALA A 294 -2.79 -22.76 6.38
C ALA A 294 -3.55 -22.47 7.68
N ALA A 295 -3.10 -21.48 8.46
CA ALA A 295 -3.75 -21.02 9.68
C ALA A 295 -4.95 -20.08 9.41
N GLY A 296 -5.18 -19.65 8.18
CA GLY A 296 -6.27 -18.74 7.81
C GLY A 296 -5.99 -17.25 8.06
N VAL A 297 -4.73 -16.87 8.30
CA VAL A 297 -4.31 -15.46 8.42
C VAL A 297 -4.49 -14.76 7.08
N ASN A 298 -5.09 -13.58 7.08
CA ASN A 298 -5.11 -12.73 5.89
C ASN A 298 -3.70 -12.17 5.66
N VAL A 299 -3.12 -12.46 4.49
CA VAL A 299 -1.82 -11.89 4.08
C VAL A 299 -2.05 -10.91 2.94
N ALA A 300 -1.44 -9.74 3.02
CA ALA A 300 -1.42 -8.73 1.97
C ALA A 300 0.03 -8.41 1.57
N LEU A 301 0.20 -7.58 0.55
CA LEU A 301 1.49 -7.16 0.03
C LEU A 301 1.66 -5.64 0.19
N GLY A 302 2.87 -5.19 0.49
CA GLY A 302 3.23 -3.79 0.57
C GLY A 302 4.66 -3.55 0.11
N THR A 303 4.95 -2.36 -0.39
CA THR A 303 6.28 -1.99 -0.88
C THR A 303 7.21 -1.48 0.22
N ASP A 304 6.65 -0.98 1.34
CA ASP A 304 7.36 -0.10 2.25
C ASP A 304 7.64 1.27 1.60
N GLY A 305 8.51 2.11 2.16
CA GLY A 305 8.87 3.40 1.57
C GLY A 305 9.91 3.29 0.45
N ALA A 306 9.89 4.24 -0.50
CA ALA A 306 10.86 4.28 -1.60
C ALA A 306 12.32 4.52 -1.14
N SER A 307 12.55 4.93 0.08
CA SER A 307 13.90 5.01 0.64
C SER A 307 14.49 3.64 1.01
N SER A 308 13.66 2.62 1.31
CA SER A 308 14.10 1.25 1.60
C SER A 308 13.87 0.27 0.45
N ASN A 309 12.90 0.53 -0.44
CA ASN A 309 12.57 -0.29 -1.61
C ASN A 309 13.13 0.29 -2.92
N ASN A 310 13.09 1.59 -3.10
CA ASN A 310 13.37 2.42 -4.27
C ASN A 310 12.24 2.53 -5.29
N ASP A 311 11.16 1.77 -5.23
CA ASP A 311 9.96 1.97 -6.02
C ASP A 311 8.68 1.57 -5.27
N LEU A 312 7.50 1.92 -5.82
CA LEU A 312 6.18 1.52 -5.35
C LEU A 312 5.46 0.61 -6.35
N ASP A 313 6.21 -0.08 -7.23
CA ASP A 313 5.67 -1.00 -8.25
C ASP A 313 5.23 -2.33 -7.62
N MET A 314 3.94 -2.50 -7.39
CA MET A 314 3.36 -3.74 -6.87
C MET A 314 3.55 -4.96 -7.79
N PHE A 315 3.85 -4.80 -9.08
CA PHE A 315 4.22 -5.92 -9.94
C PHE A 315 5.64 -6.43 -9.62
N ALA A 316 6.58 -5.52 -9.39
CA ALA A 316 7.93 -5.87 -8.94
C ALA A 316 7.88 -6.56 -7.58
N GLU A 317 7.11 -6.01 -6.66
CA GLU A 317 6.90 -6.55 -5.31
C GLU A 317 6.27 -7.95 -5.35
N MET A 318 5.23 -8.15 -6.12
CA MET A 318 4.51 -9.41 -6.29
C MET A 318 5.42 -10.51 -6.90
N LYS A 319 6.21 -10.17 -7.91
CA LYS A 319 7.19 -11.09 -8.50
C LYS A 319 8.25 -11.49 -7.49
N THR A 320 8.79 -10.51 -6.76
CA THR A 320 9.81 -10.75 -5.73
C THR A 320 9.25 -11.61 -4.61
N ALA A 321 8.04 -11.34 -4.11
CA ALA A 321 7.36 -12.17 -3.12
C ALA A 321 7.26 -13.63 -3.58
N ALA A 322 6.75 -13.87 -4.79
CA ALA A 322 6.55 -15.22 -5.30
C ALA A 322 7.86 -16.00 -5.47
N ILE A 323 8.93 -15.34 -5.93
CA ILE A 323 10.24 -15.97 -6.11
C ILE A 323 10.94 -16.20 -4.77
N LEU A 324 10.92 -15.21 -3.88
CA LEU A 324 11.51 -15.30 -2.54
C LEU A 324 10.90 -16.45 -1.74
N GLN A 325 9.57 -16.58 -1.71
CA GLN A 325 8.89 -17.66 -1.00
C GLN A 325 9.36 -19.04 -1.49
N LYS A 326 9.43 -19.24 -2.81
CA LYS A 326 9.90 -20.50 -3.40
C LYS A 326 11.36 -20.80 -3.05
N PHE A 327 12.21 -19.80 -3.15
CA PHE A 327 13.64 -19.94 -2.90
C PHE A 327 13.95 -20.15 -1.41
N PHE A 328 13.37 -19.32 -0.55
CA PHE A 328 13.66 -19.33 0.89
C PHE A 328 13.17 -20.64 1.56
N TRP A 329 11.95 -21.08 1.21
CA TRP A 329 11.35 -22.29 1.78
C TRP A 329 11.69 -23.57 1.00
N ASN A 330 12.50 -23.47 -0.08
CA ASN A 330 12.87 -24.60 -0.97
C ASN A 330 11.64 -25.39 -1.47
N ASP A 331 10.56 -24.67 -1.79
CA ASP A 331 9.29 -25.22 -2.26
C ASP A 331 8.81 -24.46 -3.52
N PRO A 332 8.82 -25.07 -4.72
CA PRO A 332 8.38 -24.40 -5.94
C PRO A 332 6.87 -24.09 -5.95
N THR A 333 6.09 -24.63 -5.01
CA THR A 333 4.65 -24.42 -4.89
C THR A 333 4.29 -23.29 -3.89
N ALA A 334 5.24 -22.81 -3.09
CA ALA A 334 5.02 -21.71 -2.17
C ALA A 334 4.60 -20.44 -2.92
N LEU A 335 3.60 -19.75 -2.46
CA LEU A 335 3.00 -18.54 -3.03
C LEU A 335 2.84 -18.64 -4.57
N PRO A 336 1.88 -19.43 -5.07
CA PRO A 336 1.61 -19.53 -6.50
C PRO A 336 1.08 -18.21 -7.07
N ALA A 337 1.12 -18.02 -8.40
CA ALA A 337 0.75 -16.78 -9.06
C ALA A 337 -0.66 -16.27 -8.69
N THR A 338 -1.63 -17.17 -8.61
CA THR A 338 -3.00 -16.83 -8.19
C THR A 338 -3.04 -16.20 -6.79
N ASP A 339 -2.28 -16.76 -5.85
CA ASP A 339 -2.19 -16.25 -4.49
C ASP A 339 -1.42 -14.92 -4.45
N ALA A 340 -0.33 -14.82 -5.22
CA ALA A 340 0.46 -13.60 -5.29
C ALA A 340 -0.40 -12.41 -5.78
N LEU A 341 -1.24 -12.62 -6.78
CA LEU A 341 -2.18 -11.59 -7.25
C LEU A 341 -3.24 -11.25 -6.19
N GLN A 342 -3.72 -12.25 -5.43
CA GLN A 342 -4.70 -12.01 -4.35
C GLN A 342 -4.11 -11.17 -3.21
N ILE A 343 -2.88 -11.46 -2.77
CA ILE A 343 -2.23 -10.68 -1.70
C ILE A 343 -1.87 -9.26 -2.15
N ALA A 344 -1.61 -9.05 -3.45
CA ALA A 344 -1.31 -7.73 -4.01
C ALA A 344 -2.56 -6.86 -4.25
N SER A 345 -3.76 -7.43 -4.17
CA SER A 345 -5.01 -6.74 -4.50
C SER A 345 -6.11 -7.03 -3.47
N ARG A 346 -6.91 -8.08 -3.69
CA ARG A 346 -8.14 -8.39 -2.95
C ARG A 346 -7.95 -8.42 -1.44
N ASN A 347 -6.85 -9.01 -0.96
CA ASN A 347 -6.62 -9.17 0.47
C ASN A 347 -6.37 -7.83 1.17
N GLY A 348 -5.70 -6.89 0.49
CA GLY A 348 -5.52 -5.52 0.97
C GLY A 348 -6.84 -4.76 1.04
N PHE A 349 -7.62 -4.75 -0.03
CA PHE A 349 -8.95 -4.13 -0.02
C PHE A 349 -9.85 -4.69 1.09
N LYS A 350 -9.83 -6.02 1.29
CA LYS A 350 -10.56 -6.68 2.38
C LYS A 350 -10.11 -6.18 3.76
N ALA A 351 -8.81 -6.03 3.97
CA ALA A 351 -8.26 -5.54 5.25
C ALA A 351 -8.68 -4.10 5.57
N LEU A 352 -8.84 -3.27 4.53
CA LEU A 352 -9.33 -1.89 4.65
C LEU A 352 -10.87 -1.80 4.65
N GLY A 353 -11.60 -2.90 4.54
CA GLY A 353 -13.06 -2.91 4.48
C GLY A 353 -13.64 -2.36 3.18
N ILE A 354 -12.85 -2.30 2.10
CA ILE A 354 -13.22 -1.77 0.80
C ILE A 354 -13.75 -2.91 -0.09
N ASN A 355 -14.94 -2.76 -0.67
CA ASN A 355 -15.53 -3.76 -1.54
C ASN A 355 -14.98 -3.70 -2.98
N ALA A 356 -13.65 -3.88 -3.13
CA ALA A 356 -12.91 -3.87 -4.39
C ALA A 356 -12.04 -5.14 -4.55
N GLY A 357 -11.15 -5.16 -5.54
CA GLY A 357 -10.20 -6.26 -5.77
C GLY A 357 -10.81 -7.48 -6.47
N VAL A 358 -11.99 -7.33 -7.09
CA VAL A 358 -12.67 -8.36 -7.90
C VAL A 358 -13.37 -7.70 -9.09
N ILE A 359 -13.18 -8.23 -10.29
CA ILE A 359 -13.94 -7.78 -11.47
C ILE A 359 -15.25 -8.55 -11.57
N ALA A 360 -16.28 -8.05 -10.89
CA ALA A 360 -17.63 -8.62 -10.88
C ALA A 360 -18.68 -7.54 -10.57
N PRO A 361 -19.93 -7.71 -11.03
CA PRO A 361 -21.00 -6.77 -10.72
C PRO A 361 -21.17 -6.52 -9.22
N GLY A 362 -21.37 -5.24 -8.85
CA GLY A 362 -21.56 -4.79 -7.47
C GLY A 362 -20.29 -4.46 -6.69
N TYR A 363 -19.10 -4.84 -7.20
CA TYR A 363 -17.81 -4.40 -6.65
C TYR A 363 -17.49 -2.98 -7.12
N LEU A 364 -16.68 -2.26 -6.34
CA LEU A 364 -16.12 -0.99 -6.78
C LEU A 364 -15.22 -1.20 -8.01
N ALA A 365 -15.29 -0.27 -8.93
CA ALA A 365 -14.54 -0.32 -10.18
C ALA A 365 -13.11 0.22 -9.99
N ASP A 366 -12.32 -0.55 -9.27
CA ASP A 366 -10.87 -0.40 -9.13
C ASP A 366 -10.22 -1.44 -10.05
N ILE A 367 -9.89 -1.04 -11.29
CA ILE A 367 -9.52 -1.92 -12.40
C ILE A 367 -8.30 -1.36 -13.12
N ILE A 368 -7.42 -2.26 -13.56
CA ILE A 368 -6.31 -1.92 -14.45
C ILE A 368 -6.40 -2.72 -15.75
N LEU A 369 -5.96 -2.10 -16.83
CA LEU A 369 -5.79 -2.74 -18.12
C LEU A 369 -4.30 -2.90 -18.40
N VAL A 370 -3.83 -4.15 -18.40
CA VAL A 370 -2.44 -4.49 -18.72
C VAL A 370 -2.35 -4.74 -20.23
N GLY A 371 -1.65 -3.85 -20.91
CA GLY A 371 -1.51 -3.86 -22.35
C GLY A 371 -0.78 -5.09 -22.89
N ARG A 372 -1.16 -5.46 -24.11
CA ARG A 372 -0.52 -6.59 -24.79
C ARG A 372 0.82 -6.17 -25.38
N ASN A 373 1.91 -6.78 -24.92
CA ASN A 373 3.26 -6.47 -25.36
C ASN A 373 4.12 -7.76 -25.53
N PRO A 374 5.35 -7.67 -26.11
CA PRO A 374 6.18 -8.85 -26.33
C PRO A 374 6.53 -9.64 -25.06
N MET A 375 6.47 -9.04 -23.86
CA MET A 375 6.81 -9.72 -22.61
C MET A 375 5.66 -10.58 -22.07
N ASN A 376 4.40 -10.29 -22.43
CA ASN A 376 3.24 -10.98 -21.89
C ASN A 376 2.48 -11.83 -22.94
N VAL A 377 3.08 -12.08 -24.11
CA VAL A 377 2.59 -13.01 -25.12
C VAL A 377 3.58 -14.14 -25.36
N PRO A 378 3.11 -15.40 -25.55
CA PRO A 378 1.73 -15.85 -25.53
C PRO A 378 1.11 -15.82 -24.12
N CYS A 379 -0.21 -15.68 -24.03
CA CYS A 379 -0.93 -15.66 -22.76
C CYS A 379 -1.68 -16.98 -22.56
N PHE A 380 -1.01 -18.00 -22.02
CA PHE A 380 -1.63 -19.26 -21.60
C PHE A 380 -2.34 -19.12 -20.25
N ASN A 381 -1.79 -18.31 -19.36
CA ASN A 381 -2.34 -18.00 -18.04
C ASN A 381 -2.05 -16.51 -17.73
N ALA A 382 -3.11 -15.73 -17.61
CA ALA A 382 -3.02 -14.28 -17.39
C ALA A 382 -2.42 -13.93 -16.03
N GLU A 383 -2.76 -14.68 -14.97
CA GLU A 383 -2.23 -14.48 -13.63
C GLU A 383 -0.72 -14.78 -13.57
N SER A 384 -0.30 -15.88 -14.20
CA SER A 384 1.13 -16.22 -14.29
C SER A 384 1.92 -15.15 -15.05
N ASN A 385 1.38 -14.65 -16.17
CA ASN A 385 2.03 -13.57 -16.92
C ASN A 385 2.06 -12.27 -16.10
N ALA A 386 1.00 -11.93 -15.37
CA ALA A 386 0.97 -10.76 -14.50
C ALA A 386 2.07 -10.81 -13.43
N VAL A 387 2.24 -11.97 -12.77
CA VAL A 387 3.20 -12.14 -11.67
C VAL A 387 4.65 -12.26 -12.17
N TYR A 388 4.91 -13.07 -13.20
CA TYR A 388 6.28 -13.43 -13.54
C TYR A 388 6.87 -12.69 -14.75
N ALA A 389 6.03 -12.18 -15.64
CA ALA A 389 6.47 -11.61 -16.91
C ALA A 389 6.16 -10.12 -17.08
N THR A 390 5.26 -9.57 -16.29
CA THR A 390 4.80 -8.17 -16.40
C THR A 390 5.55 -7.28 -15.41
N ASN A 391 5.62 -6.00 -15.69
CA ASN A 391 6.00 -4.93 -14.77
C ASN A 391 4.92 -3.83 -14.79
N GLY A 392 4.96 -2.91 -13.84
CA GLY A 392 3.95 -1.86 -13.72
C GLY A 392 3.84 -0.95 -14.96
N LEU A 393 4.91 -0.76 -15.71
CA LEU A 393 4.90 0.07 -16.93
C LEU A 393 4.05 -0.53 -18.08
N ALA A 394 3.66 -1.81 -17.98
CA ALA A 394 2.74 -2.44 -18.92
C ALA A 394 1.27 -2.09 -18.68
N VAL A 395 0.96 -1.41 -17.59
CA VAL A 395 -0.39 -0.89 -17.32
C VAL A 395 -0.65 0.30 -18.26
N GLU A 396 -1.70 0.20 -19.08
CA GLU A 396 -2.11 1.24 -20.03
C GLU A 396 -3.25 2.11 -19.48
N THR A 397 -4.10 1.53 -18.62
CA THR A 397 -5.24 2.24 -18.03
C THR A 397 -5.39 1.87 -16.56
N THR A 398 -5.57 2.89 -15.72
CA THR A 398 -5.87 2.73 -14.29
C THR A 398 -7.17 3.44 -13.95
N ILE A 399 -8.11 2.69 -13.39
CA ILE A 399 -9.44 3.15 -12.99
C ILE A 399 -9.57 2.96 -11.48
N CYS A 400 -9.91 4.03 -10.77
CA CYS A 400 -10.17 4.02 -9.33
C CYS A 400 -11.59 4.53 -9.07
N ASN A 401 -12.38 3.78 -8.33
CA ASN A 401 -13.77 4.17 -8.01
C ASN A 401 -14.59 4.54 -9.27
N GLY A 402 -14.36 3.85 -10.38
CA GLY A 402 -15.05 4.10 -11.65
C GLY A 402 -14.55 5.31 -12.44
N ALA A 403 -13.61 6.07 -11.91
CA ALA A 403 -12.98 7.21 -12.60
C ALA A 403 -11.65 6.78 -13.23
N ILE A 404 -11.40 7.20 -14.47
CA ILE A 404 -10.13 6.97 -15.17
C ILE A 404 -9.08 7.93 -14.61
N LEU A 405 -8.00 7.39 -14.03
CA LEU A 405 -6.86 8.17 -13.53
C LEU A 405 -5.68 8.16 -14.52
N MET A 406 -5.55 7.09 -15.28
CA MET A 406 -4.59 6.96 -16.38
C MET A 406 -5.25 6.33 -17.58
N TYR A 407 -5.00 6.85 -18.76
CA TYR A 407 -5.48 6.29 -20.03
C TYR A 407 -4.36 6.29 -21.06
N ASP A 408 -4.14 5.15 -21.72
CA ASP A 408 -3.05 4.94 -22.69
C ASP A 408 -1.66 5.38 -22.18
N GLY A 409 -1.42 5.12 -20.89
CA GLY A 409 -0.18 5.47 -20.19
C GLY A 409 -0.04 6.96 -19.84
N VAL A 410 -1.03 7.79 -20.12
CA VAL A 410 -1.01 9.24 -19.85
C VAL A 410 -1.74 9.56 -18.55
N ILE A 411 -1.08 10.31 -17.68
CA ILE A 411 -1.63 10.88 -16.45
C ILE A 411 -1.46 12.40 -16.54
N PRO A 412 -2.53 13.19 -16.42
CA PRO A 412 -2.42 14.66 -16.46
C PRO A 412 -1.49 15.21 -15.37
N GLY A 413 -0.69 16.23 -15.69
CA GLY A 413 0.19 16.91 -14.73
C GLY A 413 1.46 16.13 -14.33
N THR A 414 1.82 15.07 -15.07
CA THR A 414 2.99 14.22 -14.76
C THR A 414 4.28 15.01 -14.60
N GLU A 415 4.62 15.88 -15.56
CA GLU A 415 5.88 16.65 -15.55
C GLU A 415 5.93 17.63 -14.38
N GLU A 416 4.85 18.35 -14.13
CA GLU A 416 4.74 19.32 -13.03
C GLU A 416 4.92 18.62 -11.66
N ILE A 417 4.31 17.45 -11.49
CA ILE A 417 4.43 16.66 -10.24
C ILE A 417 5.87 16.21 -10.02
N MET A 418 6.54 15.71 -11.07
CA MET A 418 7.94 15.27 -10.98
C MET A 418 8.88 16.43 -10.65
N GLU A 419 8.73 17.59 -11.34
CA GLU A 419 9.55 18.77 -11.07
C GLU A 419 9.36 19.32 -9.65
N GLU A 420 8.14 19.37 -9.15
CA GLU A 420 7.85 19.82 -7.78
C GLU A 420 8.46 18.89 -6.74
N ALA A 421 8.31 17.58 -6.91
CA ALA A 421 8.89 16.59 -6.02
C ALA A 421 10.43 16.63 -6.02
N GLU A 422 11.06 16.76 -7.18
CA GLU A 422 12.52 16.90 -7.29
C GLU A 422 13.03 18.14 -6.55
N LYS A 423 12.37 19.29 -6.73
CA LYS A 423 12.70 20.53 -5.99
C LYS A 423 12.54 20.35 -4.47
N ALA A 424 11.45 19.71 -4.03
CA ALA A 424 11.21 19.42 -2.61
C ALA A 424 12.28 18.49 -2.02
N ALA A 425 12.67 17.44 -2.73
CA ALA A 425 13.69 16.48 -2.31
C ALA A 425 15.06 17.15 -2.08
N PHE A 426 15.54 17.96 -3.04
CA PHE A 426 16.80 18.69 -2.89
C PHE A 426 16.72 19.78 -1.81
N ALA A 427 15.59 20.45 -1.66
CA ALA A 427 15.41 21.44 -0.60
C ALA A 427 15.41 20.80 0.81
N LEU A 428 14.77 19.64 0.97
CA LEU A 428 14.75 18.86 2.22
C LEU A 428 16.17 18.45 2.63
N THR A 429 16.91 17.81 1.72
CA THR A 429 18.27 17.34 2.00
C THR A 429 19.23 18.50 2.32
N ALA A 430 19.11 19.62 1.61
CA ALA A 430 19.90 20.82 1.90
C ALA A 430 19.59 21.40 3.30
N ARG A 431 18.33 21.42 3.76
CA ARG A 431 17.97 21.84 5.13
C ARG A 431 18.59 20.91 6.18
N ALA A 432 18.54 19.60 5.96
CA ALA A 432 19.14 18.62 6.86
C ALA A 432 20.67 18.75 6.95
N GLU A 433 21.36 18.95 5.83
CA GLU A 433 22.81 19.14 5.78
C GLU A 433 23.25 20.44 6.47
N ALA A 434 22.50 21.53 6.27
CA ALA A 434 22.80 22.81 6.94
C ALA A 434 22.67 22.70 8.46
N ALA A 435 21.66 22.01 8.96
CA ALA A 435 21.46 21.80 10.38
C ALA A 435 22.55 20.91 11.02
N ASN A 436 23.05 19.88 10.30
CA ASN A 436 24.13 19.01 10.77
C ASN A 436 25.52 19.69 10.74
N SER A 437 25.64 20.82 10.05
CA SER A 437 26.91 21.58 9.92
C SER A 437 27.02 22.74 10.91
N ALA A 438 25.93 23.06 11.62
CA ALA A 438 25.83 24.16 12.63
C ALA A 438 25.99 23.61 14.04
#